data_3dd5c2c754263988e00fef28bbeef6ad
#
_entry.id   3dd5c2c754263988e00fef28bbeef6ad
#
_cell.length_a   1.000
_cell.length_b   1.000
_cell.length_c   1.000
_cell.angle_alpha   90.00
_cell.angle_beta   90.00
_cell.angle_gamma   90.00
#
_symmetry.space_group_name_H-M   'P 1'
#
loop_
_entity.id
_entity.type
_entity.pdbx_description
1 polymer ?
#
loop_
_entity_poly.entity_id
_entity_poly.type
_entity_poly.pdbx_seq_one_letter_code
_entity_poly.pdbx_strand_id
1 'polypeptide(L)'
;DDADGATFRTLLQWMAADVRSPEAIQNYATEQIAAPMTEALEQSGLSITSARERAALAGSQLVGLAMIRYVLRLEPIAGASIDHLVEVVGPTIQHYLTGPLQPA
;
A
#
# COMPACT_ATOMS: atom_id res chain seq x y z
N ASP A 1 -9.39 8.13 -6.23
CA ASP A 1 -10.17 8.11 -7.43
C ASP A 1 -10.35 6.66 -7.93
N ASP A 2 -11.11 6.49 -9.01
CA ASP A 2 -11.45 5.15 -9.51
C ASP A 2 -10.23 4.38 -10.01
N ALA A 3 -9.24 5.08 -10.55
CA ALA A 3 -8.01 4.44 -11.06
C ALA A 3 -7.23 3.79 -9.93
N ASP A 4 -7.10 4.47 -8.80
CA ASP A 4 -6.40 3.91 -7.63
C ASP A 4 -7.17 2.74 -7.05
N GLY A 5 -8.51 2.86 -6.97
CA GLY A 5 -9.36 1.77 -6.51
C GLY A 5 -9.27 0.56 -7.43
N ALA A 6 -9.24 0.77 -8.76
CA ALA A 6 -9.11 -0.32 -9.71
C ALA A 6 -7.77 -1.03 -9.60
N THR A 7 -6.68 -0.30 -9.35
CA THR A 7 -5.34 -0.88 -9.16
C THR A 7 -5.30 -1.77 -7.92
N PHE A 8 -5.83 -1.29 -6.80
CA PHE A 8 -5.88 -2.08 -5.58
C PHE A 8 -6.78 -3.29 -5.73
N ARG A 9 -7.92 -3.14 -6.39
CA ARG A 9 -8.82 -4.26 -6.64
C ARG A 9 -8.14 -5.35 -7.46
N THR A 10 -7.42 -4.96 -8.52
CA THR A 10 -6.72 -5.91 -9.39
C THR A 10 -5.66 -6.66 -8.61
N LEU A 11 -4.86 -5.95 -7.79
CA LEU A 11 -3.84 -6.57 -6.95
C LEU A 11 -4.45 -7.61 -6.02
N LEU A 12 -5.53 -7.24 -5.33
CA LEU A 12 -6.16 -8.13 -4.36
C LEU A 12 -6.84 -9.32 -5.01
N GLN A 13 -7.45 -9.12 -6.18
CA GLN A 13 -8.04 -10.21 -6.94
C GLN A 13 -6.98 -11.20 -7.39
N TRP A 14 -5.83 -10.69 -7.84
CA TRP A 14 -4.71 -11.52 -8.23
C TRP A 14 -4.19 -12.32 -7.02
N MET A 15 -4.00 -11.67 -5.88
CA MET A 15 -3.57 -12.33 -4.65
C MET A 15 -4.56 -13.41 -4.22
N ALA A 16 -5.85 -13.12 -4.30
CA ALA A 16 -6.90 -14.09 -3.93
C ALA A 16 -6.93 -15.27 -4.87
N ALA A 17 -6.67 -15.05 -6.15
CA ALA A 17 -6.68 -16.10 -7.16
C ALA A 17 -5.47 -17.04 -7.04
N ASP A 18 -4.33 -16.53 -6.56
CA ASP A 18 -3.07 -17.28 -6.52
C ASP A 18 -2.55 -17.44 -5.08
N VAL A 19 -3.46 -17.70 -4.14
CA VAL A 19 -3.09 -17.88 -2.74
C VAL A 19 -2.22 -19.11 -2.50
N ARG A 20 -2.12 -20.02 -3.49
CA ARG A 20 -1.31 -21.23 -3.38
C ARG A 20 0.17 -20.98 -3.68
N SER A 21 0.53 -19.77 -4.09
CA SER A 21 1.91 -19.43 -4.44
C SER A 21 2.37 -18.20 -3.66
N PRO A 22 2.83 -18.36 -2.41
CA PRO A 22 3.32 -17.22 -1.63
C PRO A 22 4.47 -16.47 -2.31
N GLU A 23 5.34 -17.16 -3.03
CA GLU A 23 6.44 -16.53 -3.75
C GLU A 23 5.94 -15.62 -4.86
N ALA A 24 4.91 -16.03 -5.59
CA ALA A 24 4.34 -15.22 -6.66
C ALA A 24 3.70 -13.95 -6.09
N ILE A 25 2.99 -14.07 -4.98
CA ILE A 25 2.40 -12.92 -4.29
C ILE A 25 3.49 -11.97 -3.81
N GLN A 26 4.53 -12.52 -3.19
CA GLN A 26 5.66 -11.74 -2.69
C GLN A 26 6.35 -11.01 -3.84
N ASN A 27 6.62 -11.68 -4.94
CA ASN A 27 7.27 -11.08 -6.10
C ASN A 27 6.41 -9.96 -6.70
N TYR A 28 5.12 -10.19 -6.82
CA TYR A 28 4.21 -9.17 -7.35
C TYR A 28 4.21 -7.92 -6.47
N ALA A 29 4.04 -8.10 -5.16
CA ALA A 29 4.02 -6.99 -4.22
C ALA A 29 5.35 -6.23 -4.25
N THR A 30 6.47 -6.95 -4.31
CA THR A 30 7.79 -6.33 -4.38
C THR A 30 7.96 -5.52 -5.65
N GLU A 31 7.64 -6.09 -6.81
CA GLU A 31 7.89 -5.46 -8.10
C GLU A 31 6.91 -4.32 -8.40
N GLN A 32 5.65 -4.49 -8.03
CA GLN A 32 4.59 -3.57 -8.43
C GLN A 32 4.30 -2.47 -7.39
N ILE A 33 4.70 -2.69 -6.15
CA ILE A 33 4.39 -1.75 -5.06
C ILE A 33 5.67 -1.28 -4.36
N ALA A 34 6.40 -2.22 -3.75
CA ALA A 34 7.52 -1.87 -2.89
C ALA A 34 8.69 -1.26 -3.66
N ALA A 35 9.08 -1.85 -4.79
CA ALA A 35 10.23 -1.38 -5.55
C ALA A 35 10.02 0.02 -6.15
N PRO A 36 8.88 0.31 -6.83
CA PRO A 36 8.64 1.65 -7.34
C PRO A 36 8.59 2.71 -6.23
N MET A 37 7.97 2.40 -5.11
CA MET A 37 7.88 3.32 -3.98
C MET A 37 9.24 3.57 -3.35
N THR A 38 10.03 2.51 -3.17
CA THR A 38 11.40 2.60 -2.64
C THR A 38 12.27 3.45 -3.57
N GLU A 39 12.18 3.22 -4.88
CA GLU A 39 12.94 4.00 -5.85
C GLU A 39 12.60 5.48 -5.79
N ALA A 40 11.31 5.80 -5.71
CA ALA A 40 10.88 7.19 -5.60
C ALA A 40 11.43 7.85 -4.33
N LEU A 41 11.46 7.15 -3.21
CA LEU A 41 12.00 7.67 -1.96
C LEU A 41 13.51 7.83 -2.03
N GLU A 42 14.23 6.92 -2.67
CA GLU A 42 15.68 7.07 -2.89
C GLU A 42 15.98 8.29 -3.74
N GLN A 43 15.19 8.53 -4.78
CA GLN A 43 15.35 9.70 -5.63
C GLN A 43 15.12 11.00 -4.88
N SER A 44 14.34 10.96 -3.80
CA SER A 44 14.12 12.13 -2.94
C SER A 44 15.24 12.34 -1.92
N GLY A 45 16.27 11.48 -1.90
CA GLY A 45 17.45 11.65 -1.07
C GLY A 45 17.59 10.71 0.12
N LEU A 46 16.67 9.77 0.31
CA LEU A 46 16.74 8.82 1.40
C LEU A 46 17.72 7.68 1.09
N SER A 47 18.36 7.14 2.16
CA SER A 47 19.14 5.92 2.00
C SER A 47 18.26 4.77 1.58
N ILE A 48 18.86 3.74 0.99
CA ILE A 48 18.10 2.55 0.57
C ILE A 48 17.42 1.88 1.76
N THR A 49 18.10 1.80 2.91
CA THR A 49 17.50 1.19 4.12
C THR A 49 16.28 1.95 4.59
N SER A 50 16.36 3.28 4.68
CA SER A 50 15.23 4.11 5.09
C SER A 50 14.10 4.06 4.07
N ALA A 51 14.43 4.12 2.78
CA ALA A 51 13.43 4.08 1.72
C ALA A 51 12.64 2.76 1.74
N ARG A 52 13.32 1.64 1.94
CA ARG A 52 12.67 0.32 2.00
C ARG A 52 11.75 0.20 3.21
N GLU A 53 12.18 0.66 4.36
CA GLU A 53 11.35 0.62 5.57
C GLU A 53 10.10 1.47 5.40
N ARG A 54 10.25 2.69 4.91
CA ARG A 54 9.12 3.60 4.72
C ARG A 54 8.14 3.08 3.67
N ALA A 55 8.65 2.55 2.56
CA ALA A 55 7.82 1.94 1.54
C ALA A 55 7.04 0.73 2.08
N ALA A 56 7.67 -0.10 2.90
CA ALA A 56 7.01 -1.24 3.50
C ALA A 56 5.90 -0.82 4.46
N LEU A 57 6.13 0.20 5.27
CA LEU A 57 5.12 0.71 6.21
C LEU A 57 3.93 1.32 5.47
N ALA A 58 4.19 2.19 4.50
CA ALA A 58 3.12 2.79 3.71
C ALA A 58 2.35 1.73 2.92
N GLY A 59 3.08 0.81 2.30
CA GLY A 59 2.47 -0.28 1.53
C GLY A 59 1.59 -1.19 2.38
N SER A 60 2.00 -1.48 3.62
CA SER A 60 1.20 -2.32 4.51
C SER A 60 -0.15 -1.68 4.82
N GLN A 61 -0.19 -0.37 5.01
CA GLN A 61 -1.43 0.35 5.26
C GLN A 61 -2.34 0.34 4.04
N LEU A 62 -1.77 0.56 2.86
CA LEU A 62 -2.53 0.58 1.62
C LEU A 62 -3.12 -0.80 1.30
N VAL A 63 -2.33 -1.85 1.42
CA VAL A 63 -2.79 -3.22 1.16
C VAL A 63 -3.86 -3.62 2.16
N GLY A 64 -3.67 -3.32 3.44
CA GLY A 64 -4.66 -3.62 4.47
C GLY A 64 -5.98 -2.91 4.22
N LEU A 65 -5.92 -1.62 3.88
CA LEU A 65 -7.11 -0.83 3.56
C LEU A 65 -7.84 -1.41 2.35
N ALA A 66 -7.10 -1.75 1.30
CA ALA A 66 -7.68 -2.31 0.09
C ALA A 66 -8.31 -3.67 0.36
N MET A 67 -7.70 -4.50 1.20
CA MET A 67 -8.25 -5.80 1.58
C MET A 67 -9.61 -5.62 2.29
N ILE A 68 -9.68 -4.71 3.26
CA ILE A 68 -10.91 -4.46 3.99
C ILE A 68 -12.01 -3.94 3.05
N ARG A 69 -11.64 -3.05 2.13
CA ARG A 69 -12.61 -2.43 1.24
C ARG A 69 -13.10 -3.36 0.14
N TYR A 70 -12.20 -4.09 -0.51
CA TYR A 70 -12.52 -4.81 -1.76
C TYR A 70 -12.65 -6.31 -1.61
N VAL A 71 -11.97 -6.91 -0.65
CA VAL A 71 -12.02 -8.37 -0.43
C VAL A 71 -13.01 -8.71 0.66
N LEU A 72 -12.81 -8.16 1.85
CA LEU A 72 -13.66 -8.45 3.01
C LEU A 72 -14.94 -7.63 3.00
N ARG A 73 -14.93 -6.48 2.35
CA ARG A 73 -16.08 -5.57 2.19
C ARG A 73 -16.73 -5.19 3.51
N LEU A 74 -15.88 -4.80 4.48
CA LEU A 74 -16.34 -4.45 5.81
C LEU A 74 -16.70 -2.97 5.90
N GLU A 75 -17.89 -2.69 6.44
CA GLU A 75 -18.30 -1.31 6.72
C GLU A 75 -17.66 -0.83 8.02
N PRO A 76 -17.41 0.48 8.17
CA PRO A 76 -17.75 1.57 7.22
C PRO A 76 -16.76 1.80 6.08
N ILE A 77 -15.66 1.05 6.02
CA ILE A 77 -14.60 1.28 5.02
C ILE A 77 -15.09 0.95 3.61
N ALA A 78 -15.85 -0.15 3.47
CA ALA A 78 -16.29 -0.59 2.14
C ALA A 78 -17.18 0.44 1.46
N GLY A 79 -18.04 1.13 2.23
CA GLY A 79 -18.97 2.11 1.70
C GLY A 79 -18.45 3.55 1.68
N ALA A 80 -17.29 3.81 2.27
CA ALA A 80 -16.72 5.15 2.29
C ALA A 80 -16.29 5.58 0.89
N SER A 81 -16.38 6.88 0.60
CA SER A 81 -15.88 7.39 -0.67
C SER A 81 -14.34 7.34 -0.70
N ILE A 82 -13.79 7.20 -1.90
CA ILE A 82 -12.34 7.25 -2.09
C ILE A 82 -11.79 8.59 -1.57
N ASP A 83 -12.48 9.69 -1.89
CA ASP A 83 -12.05 11.02 -1.44
C ASP A 83 -11.98 11.11 0.09
N HIS A 84 -12.97 10.56 0.79
CA HIS A 84 -12.96 10.54 2.25
C HIS A 84 -11.79 9.73 2.79
N LEU A 85 -11.54 8.55 2.21
CA LEU A 85 -10.43 7.70 2.64
C LEU A 85 -9.08 8.37 2.38
N VAL A 86 -8.92 9.05 1.25
CA VAL A 86 -7.70 9.81 0.96
C VAL A 86 -7.51 10.91 2.02
N GLU A 87 -8.57 11.61 2.36
CA GLU A 87 -8.49 12.70 3.35
C GLU A 87 -8.11 12.20 4.74
N VAL A 88 -8.68 11.07 5.16
CA VAL A 88 -8.47 10.54 6.51
C VAL A 88 -7.21 9.70 6.62
N VAL A 89 -6.94 8.86 5.64
CA VAL A 89 -5.81 7.92 5.66
C VAL A 89 -4.54 8.54 5.07
N GLY A 90 -4.70 9.47 4.12
CA GLY A 90 -3.58 10.11 3.44
C GLY A 90 -2.52 10.67 4.37
N PRO A 91 -2.87 11.42 5.42
CA PRO A 91 -1.87 11.94 6.37
C PRO A 91 -1.05 10.84 7.06
N THR A 92 -1.66 9.69 7.36
CA THR A 92 -0.94 8.55 7.95
C THR A 92 0.07 7.98 6.96
N ILE A 93 -0.35 7.79 5.71
CA ILE A 93 0.55 7.31 4.66
C ILE A 93 1.69 8.31 4.45
N GLN A 94 1.38 9.59 4.38
CA GLN A 94 2.37 10.65 4.21
C GLN A 94 3.38 10.64 5.35
N HIS A 95 2.92 10.42 6.57
CA HIS A 95 3.80 10.33 7.73
C HIS A 95 4.82 9.19 7.57
N TYR A 96 4.38 8.02 7.12
CA TYR A 96 5.30 6.91 6.88
C TYR A 96 6.32 7.24 5.80
N LEU A 97 5.90 7.98 4.77
CA LEU A 97 6.79 8.29 3.65
C LEU A 97 7.81 9.38 4.01
N THR A 98 7.40 10.42 4.73
CA THR A 98 8.23 11.61 4.94
C THR A 98 8.31 12.10 6.38
N GLY A 99 7.50 11.57 7.30
CA GLY A 99 7.49 12.01 8.68
C GLY A 99 8.56 11.31 9.53
N PRO A 100 8.75 11.77 10.76
CA PRO A 100 9.71 11.12 11.67
C PRO A 100 9.20 9.75 12.12
N LEU A 101 10.08 8.75 12.09
CA LEU A 101 9.77 7.40 12.57
C LEU A 101 10.48 7.15 13.88
N GLN A 102 9.87 6.35 14.75
CA GLN A 102 10.52 5.92 15.98
C GLN A 102 11.68 4.98 15.63
N PRO A 103 12.81 5.06 16.35
CA PRO A 103 13.88 4.10 16.16
C PRO A 103 13.39 2.67 16.41
N ALA A 104 13.94 1.72 15.63
CA ALA A 104 13.59 0.32 15.75
C ALA A 104 14.10 -0.27 17.08
#